data_47ae97558286b65226dc4dc3375397fd
#
_entry.id   47ae97558286b65226dc4dc3375397fd
#
_cell.length_a   1.000
_cell.length_b   1.000
_cell.length_c   1.000
_cell.angle_alpha   90.00
_cell.angle_beta   90.00
_cell.angle_gamma   90.00
#
_symmetry.space_group_name_H-M   'P 1'
#
loop_
_entity.id
_entity.type
_entity.pdbx_description
1 polymer ?
#
loop_
_entity_poly.entity_id
_entity_poly.type
_entity_poly.pdbx_seq_one_letter_code
_entity_poly.pdbx_strand_id
1 'polypeptide(L)'
;MDLPAAFFYAQRPAHVHKQRSIKGDHGMMKALRFLAVSVVGIGVLCGSAPSAAPAANIKVGAAMNLTGPASTWGQYHAKGHQDYFRYVNEIKGGVAGRQLELILVDTAYKVPEAVSAVRKFAQQDKVDMIATWSAGEGMNAKPIIKRYGIPAINYSTAWEILEPPIDFMYLPFGSYRLDCYAILDYVKAVHKGGEPPKVGLLTYNNAYGRSIHKPSVEYAKEVNVDIVAIEEFPPKTVDVTTEMLRLKEKGAEYVFMQLLPAAIISAFKSADRLGYDPLFLGTWTSTDPDFFKMGKGLIRDRLKMQFPGGLPVDGTPGVKILTDLWERYGTVDSFDTAYWEGVVVAMIMERAFIRAHEKTGKITPASVNQALESFAGEDFGGLVPSVTYSQDDHGASFTARIVQVNEDGTYVPLTNFFTPGKEKIRILK
;
A
#
# COMPACT_ATOMS: atom_id res chain seq x y z
N MET A 1 -36.68 36.89 -7.63
CA MET A 1 -37.66 35.84 -7.30
C MET A 1 -36.89 34.60 -7.04
N ASP A 2 -36.92 34.23 -5.79
CA ASP A 2 -36.64 32.93 -5.19
C ASP A 2 -35.23 32.30 -5.24
N LEU A 3 -34.49 32.55 -4.14
CA LEU A 3 -33.42 31.71 -3.62
C LEU A 3 -34.02 30.58 -2.76
N PRO A 4 -33.47 29.38 -2.71
CA PRO A 4 -33.66 28.49 -1.56
C PRO A 4 -32.38 28.26 -0.73
N ALA A 5 -32.57 28.60 0.52
CA ALA A 5 -32.23 27.94 1.77
C ALA A 5 -30.81 27.35 1.98
N ALA A 6 -30.09 28.04 2.84
CA ALA A 6 -28.95 27.55 3.59
C ALA A 6 -29.35 26.46 4.58
N PHE A 7 -28.60 25.34 4.60
CA PHE A 7 -28.68 24.34 5.67
C PHE A 7 -27.70 24.70 6.79
N PHE A 8 -28.24 25.07 7.94
CA PHE A 8 -27.52 25.23 9.19
C PHE A 8 -27.19 23.85 9.78
N TYR A 9 -25.90 23.60 10.01
CA TYR A 9 -25.46 22.50 10.86
C TYR A 9 -25.52 22.94 12.34
N ALA A 10 -26.44 22.35 13.09
CA ALA A 10 -26.56 22.57 14.52
C ALA A 10 -25.47 21.81 15.29
N GLN A 11 -24.72 22.52 16.08
CA GLN A 11 -23.80 21.97 17.09
C GLN A 11 -24.60 21.26 18.19
N ARG A 12 -24.21 20.02 18.55
CA ARG A 12 -24.71 19.33 19.75
C ARG A 12 -23.81 19.67 20.93
N PRO A 13 -24.38 19.95 22.11
CA PRO A 13 -23.61 20.27 23.31
C PRO A 13 -23.06 19.00 24.00
N ALA A 14 -21.89 19.18 24.64
CA ALA A 14 -21.17 18.19 25.42
C ALA A 14 -21.99 17.74 26.66
N HIS A 15 -22.09 16.43 26.88
CA HIS A 15 -22.63 15.85 28.10
C HIS A 15 -21.59 15.88 29.24
N VAL A 16 -21.88 16.70 30.25
CA VAL A 16 -21.18 16.72 31.54
C VAL A 16 -21.66 15.58 32.40
N HIS A 17 -20.79 14.64 32.74
CA HIS A 17 -21.08 13.61 33.78
C HIS A 17 -20.92 14.22 35.16
N LYS A 18 -22.09 14.34 35.87
CA LYS A 18 -22.14 14.64 37.30
C LYS A 18 -21.81 13.38 38.12
N GLN A 19 -20.71 13.44 38.85
CA GLN A 19 -20.43 12.48 39.93
C GLN A 19 -21.43 12.71 41.08
N ARG A 20 -22.13 11.67 41.50
CA ARG A 20 -22.90 11.65 42.77
C ARG A 20 -22.07 10.99 43.86
N SER A 21 -21.70 11.79 44.84
CA SER A 21 -21.18 11.38 46.12
C SER A 21 -22.33 10.75 46.96
N ILE A 22 -22.09 9.54 47.45
CA ILE A 22 -22.97 8.95 48.50
C ILE A 22 -22.16 8.94 49.79
N LYS A 23 -22.60 9.75 50.76
CA LYS A 23 -22.12 9.77 52.15
C LYS A 23 -22.69 8.57 52.88
N GLY A 24 -21.86 8.00 53.72
CA GLY A 24 -22.19 6.88 54.56
C GLY A 24 -23.17 7.20 55.70
N ASP A 25 -23.77 6.16 56.20
CA ASP A 25 -24.39 6.21 57.52
C ASP A 25 -23.92 5.03 58.35
N HIS A 26 -23.49 5.34 59.59
CA HIS A 26 -23.08 4.41 60.62
C HIS A 26 -24.27 4.05 61.47
N GLY A 27 -24.42 2.77 61.80
CA GLY A 27 -25.37 2.43 62.83
C GLY A 27 -25.56 0.95 63.13
N MET A 28 -24.84 0.53 64.12
CA MET A 28 -25.28 -0.32 65.26
C MET A 28 -25.15 -1.84 65.15
N MET A 29 -24.18 -2.31 65.94
CA MET A 29 -24.04 -3.66 66.48
C MET A 29 -25.26 -4.13 67.24
N LYS A 30 -25.60 -5.45 67.18
CA LYS A 30 -25.80 -6.31 68.35
C LYS A 30 -25.91 -7.80 67.95
N ALA A 31 -25.19 -8.57 68.71
CA ALA A 31 -25.00 -10.00 68.77
C ALA A 31 -26.29 -10.86 68.78
N LEU A 32 -26.18 -12.11 68.27
CA LEU A 32 -26.71 -13.34 69.00
C LEU A 32 -26.05 -14.62 68.39
N ARG A 33 -25.28 -15.30 69.22
CA ARG A 33 -25.10 -16.69 69.60
C ARG A 33 -25.49 -17.85 68.67
N PHE A 34 -24.39 -18.65 68.40
CA PHE A 34 -24.30 -20.11 68.34
C PHE A 34 -25.45 -20.96 67.81
N LEU A 35 -25.23 -21.60 66.68
CA LEU A 35 -25.57 -22.99 66.42
C LEU A 35 -24.50 -23.66 65.55
N ALA A 36 -23.81 -24.62 66.17
CA ALA A 36 -22.85 -25.46 65.41
C ALA A 36 -23.64 -26.51 64.64
N VAL A 37 -23.59 -26.48 63.33
CA VAL A 37 -24.00 -27.59 62.46
C VAL A 37 -22.76 -28.03 61.68
N SER A 38 -22.30 -29.23 61.97
CA SER A 38 -21.26 -29.90 61.25
C SER A 38 -21.75 -30.28 59.86
N VAL A 39 -21.31 -29.54 58.82
CA VAL A 39 -21.48 -29.96 57.43
C VAL A 39 -20.18 -30.54 56.95
N VAL A 40 -20.21 -31.84 56.71
CA VAL A 40 -19.13 -32.60 56.03
C VAL A 40 -18.79 -31.94 54.72
N GLY A 41 -17.60 -31.34 54.61
CA GLY A 41 -17.11 -30.70 53.43
C GLY A 41 -16.80 -31.71 52.32
N ILE A 42 -17.68 -31.75 51.32
CA ILE A 42 -17.26 -32.25 49.97
C ILE A 42 -16.42 -31.15 49.35
N GLY A 43 -15.10 -31.30 49.46
CA GLY A 43 -14.12 -30.44 48.76
C GLY A 43 -14.32 -30.62 47.27
N VAL A 44 -15.07 -29.73 46.63
CA VAL A 44 -14.98 -29.55 45.17
C VAL A 44 -13.60 -28.93 44.92
N LEU A 45 -12.64 -29.76 44.52
CA LEU A 45 -11.41 -29.33 43.89
C LEU A 45 -11.80 -28.62 42.57
N CYS A 46 -12.11 -27.33 42.63
CA CYS A 46 -12.02 -26.45 41.47
C CYS A 46 -10.57 -26.37 41.11
N GLY A 47 -10.10 -27.33 40.31
CA GLY A 47 -8.83 -27.22 39.62
C GLY A 47 -8.88 -25.96 38.80
N SER A 48 -8.22 -24.89 39.25
CA SER A 48 -7.93 -23.76 38.41
C SER A 48 -7.13 -24.31 37.22
N ALA A 49 -7.81 -24.44 36.07
CA ALA A 49 -7.09 -24.69 34.83
C ALA A 49 -5.99 -23.63 34.73
N PRO A 50 -4.75 -24.03 34.46
CA PRO A 50 -3.68 -23.04 34.30
C PRO A 50 -4.15 -22.06 33.21
N SER A 51 -4.28 -20.79 33.57
CA SER A 51 -4.50 -19.73 32.60
C SER A 51 -3.32 -19.82 31.65
N ALA A 52 -3.57 -20.28 30.43
CA ALA A 52 -2.52 -20.32 29.41
C ALA A 52 -1.96 -18.90 29.30
N ALA A 53 -0.65 -18.75 29.47
CA ALA A 53 0.00 -17.47 29.23
C ALA A 53 -0.43 -16.95 27.86
N PRO A 54 -0.74 -15.64 27.71
CA PRO A 54 -1.14 -15.10 26.43
C PRO A 54 -0.07 -15.46 25.38
N ALA A 55 -0.51 -16.02 24.26
CA ALA A 55 0.38 -16.39 23.19
C ALA A 55 1.15 -15.16 22.71
N ALA A 56 2.46 -15.30 22.44
CA ALA A 56 3.29 -14.19 21.99
C ALA A 56 2.72 -13.55 20.72
N ASN A 57 2.86 -12.24 20.59
CA ASN A 57 2.40 -11.48 19.40
C ASN A 57 3.01 -12.05 18.11
N ILE A 58 2.29 -11.88 17.01
CA ILE A 58 2.81 -12.09 15.66
C ILE A 58 3.52 -10.80 15.25
N LYS A 59 4.82 -10.87 14.98
CA LYS A 59 5.63 -9.69 14.75
C LYS A 59 5.93 -9.47 13.27
N VAL A 60 5.73 -8.25 12.81
CA VAL A 60 6.11 -7.80 11.47
C VAL A 60 7.14 -6.67 11.61
N GLY A 61 8.29 -6.82 10.99
CA GLY A 61 9.30 -5.76 10.88
C GLY A 61 9.07 -4.96 9.61
N ALA A 62 8.92 -3.65 9.70
CA ALA A 62 8.71 -2.78 8.55
C ALA A 62 9.80 -1.71 8.47
N ALA A 63 10.67 -1.82 7.46
CA ALA A 63 11.67 -0.83 7.10
C ALA A 63 11.01 0.19 6.16
N MET A 64 10.70 1.39 6.67
CA MET A 64 9.89 2.40 6.00
C MET A 64 10.62 3.72 5.88
N ASN A 65 10.26 4.54 4.90
CA ASN A 65 10.81 5.89 4.72
C ASN A 65 9.94 6.92 5.43
N LEU A 66 10.06 7.02 6.76
CA LEU A 66 9.25 7.94 7.56
C LEU A 66 9.79 9.37 7.53
N THR A 67 11.06 9.53 7.15
CA THR A 67 11.72 10.83 6.92
C THR A 67 12.42 10.85 5.55
N GLY A 68 12.92 12.02 5.14
CA GLY A 68 13.63 12.19 3.86
C GLY A 68 12.71 12.45 2.65
N PRO A 69 13.23 12.31 1.42
CA PRO A 69 12.55 12.78 0.20
C PRO A 69 11.27 12.02 -0.18
N ALA A 70 11.05 10.85 0.40
CA ALA A 70 9.88 10.02 0.15
C ALA A 70 8.98 9.86 1.39
N SER A 71 9.12 10.77 2.37
CA SER A 71 8.50 10.62 3.69
C SER A 71 6.98 10.63 3.66
N THR A 72 6.35 11.45 2.83
CA THR A 72 4.88 11.48 2.69
C THR A 72 4.36 10.09 2.36
N TRP A 73 4.91 9.47 1.32
CA TRP A 73 4.54 8.11 0.92
C TRP A 73 4.77 7.08 2.04
N GLY A 74 5.98 7.05 2.61
CA GLY A 74 6.31 6.10 3.67
C GLY A 74 5.44 6.23 4.92
N GLN A 75 5.08 7.46 5.30
CA GLN A 75 4.19 7.70 6.43
C GLN A 75 2.76 7.21 6.16
N TYR A 76 2.21 7.44 4.96
CA TYR A 76 0.86 6.96 4.62
C TYR A 76 0.81 5.45 4.48
N HIS A 77 1.85 4.79 3.92
CA HIS A 77 1.98 3.33 3.97
C HIS A 77 1.97 2.81 5.41
N ALA A 78 2.77 3.41 6.28
CA ALA A 78 2.83 3.01 7.69
C ALA A 78 1.47 3.17 8.38
N LYS A 79 0.76 4.28 8.12
CA LYS A 79 -0.60 4.52 8.66
C LYS A 79 -1.58 3.43 8.22
N GLY A 80 -1.66 3.14 6.91
CA GLY A 80 -2.54 2.09 6.38
C GLY A 80 -2.26 0.72 7.00
N HIS A 81 -1.00 0.37 7.13
CA HIS A 81 -0.58 -0.88 7.75
C HIS A 81 -0.94 -0.93 9.25
N GLN A 82 -0.66 0.15 9.99
CA GLN A 82 -0.98 0.26 11.42
C GLN A 82 -2.49 0.20 11.68
N ASP A 83 -3.28 0.93 10.90
CA ASP A 83 -4.74 0.97 11.07
C ASP A 83 -5.36 -0.39 10.79
N TYR A 84 -4.89 -1.09 9.75
CA TYR A 84 -5.40 -2.43 9.47
C TYR A 84 -5.02 -3.43 10.57
N PHE A 85 -3.79 -3.44 11.06
CA PHE A 85 -3.39 -4.31 12.18
C PHE A 85 -4.14 -3.96 13.46
N ARG A 86 -4.36 -2.68 13.71
CA ARG A 86 -5.18 -2.22 14.82
C ARG A 86 -6.62 -2.73 14.70
N TYR A 87 -7.21 -2.64 13.52
CA TYR A 87 -8.54 -3.19 13.23
C TYR A 87 -8.61 -4.70 13.46
N VAL A 88 -7.62 -5.46 12.99
CA VAL A 88 -7.55 -6.90 13.23
C VAL A 88 -7.47 -7.20 14.73
N ASN A 89 -6.66 -6.46 15.45
CA ASN A 89 -6.49 -6.65 16.89
C ASN A 89 -7.76 -6.29 17.69
N GLU A 90 -8.36 -5.12 17.43
CA GLU A 90 -9.48 -4.59 18.20
C GLU A 90 -10.81 -5.26 17.83
N ILE A 91 -11.02 -5.56 16.55
CA ILE A 91 -12.32 -6.02 16.02
C ILE A 91 -12.37 -7.52 15.79
N LYS A 92 -11.27 -8.10 15.26
CA LYS A 92 -11.20 -9.55 14.99
C LYS A 92 -10.57 -10.34 16.15
N GLY A 93 -10.00 -9.68 17.16
CA GLY A 93 -9.31 -10.33 18.30
C GLY A 93 -7.93 -10.86 17.95
N GLY A 94 -7.31 -10.36 16.89
CA GLY A 94 -6.03 -10.83 16.38
C GLY A 94 -6.15 -12.04 15.44
N VAL A 95 -5.04 -12.73 15.20
CA VAL A 95 -4.98 -13.97 14.41
C VAL A 95 -4.68 -15.15 15.36
N ALA A 96 -5.55 -16.13 15.38
CA ALA A 96 -5.45 -17.29 16.30
C ALA A 96 -5.26 -16.87 17.79
N GLY A 97 -5.93 -15.79 18.22
CA GLY A 97 -5.81 -15.24 19.56
C GLY A 97 -4.52 -14.50 19.87
N ARG A 98 -3.66 -14.25 18.87
CA ARG A 98 -2.42 -13.50 18.98
C ARG A 98 -2.58 -12.13 18.35
N GLN A 99 -2.06 -11.09 19.01
CA GLN A 99 -2.08 -9.73 18.48
C GLN A 99 -1.03 -9.57 17.37
N LEU A 100 -1.33 -8.75 16.36
CA LEU A 100 -0.38 -8.32 15.34
C LEU A 100 0.43 -7.14 15.88
N GLU A 101 1.75 -7.21 15.79
CA GLU A 101 2.68 -6.18 16.25
C GLU A 101 3.52 -5.69 15.07
N LEU A 102 3.44 -4.39 14.75
CA LEU A 102 4.23 -3.76 13.71
C LEU A 102 5.42 -3.02 14.32
N ILE A 103 6.63 -3.46 13.99
CA ILE A 103 7.88 -2.85 14.41
C ILE A 103 8.40 -1.97 13.27
N LEU A 104 8.20 -0.65 13.38
CA LEU A 104 8.62 0.32 12.39
C LEU A 104 10.06 0.78 12.61
N VAL A 105 10.85 0.83 11.55
CA VAL A 105 12.18 1.45 11.51
C VAL A 105 12.25 2.43 10.34
N ASP A 106 12.61 3.69 10.63
CA ASP A 106 12.83 4.71 9.62
C ASP A 106 14.14 4.48 8.88
N THR A 107 14.09 4.37 7.56
CA THR A 107 15.26 4.20 6.69
C THR A 107 15.70 5.50 6.03
N ALA A 108 14.92 6.56 6.12
CA ALA A 108 15.16 7.86 5.50
C ALA A 108 15.53 7.77 4.00
N TYR A 109 14.99 6.75 3.29
CA TYR A 109 15.28 6.43 1.89
C TYR A 109 16.75 6.07 1.62
N LYS A 110 17.39 5.42 2.62
CA LYS A 110 18.80 5.00 2.55
C LYS A 110 18.93 3.48 2.59
N VAL A 111 19.50 2.92 1.55
CA VAL A 111 19.71 1.46 1.42
C VAL A 111 20.48 0.86 2.60
N PRO A 112 21.60 1.44 3.11
CA PRO A 112 22.31 0.89 4.25
C PRO A 112 21.46 0.80 5.52
N GLU A 113 20.59 1.77 5.77
CA GLU A 113 19.68 1.81 6.93
C GLU A 113 18.62 0.69 6.82
N ALA A 114 18.06 0.48 5.63
CA ALA A 114 17.11 -0.60 5.38
C ALA A 114 17.75 -1.99 5.59
N VAL A 115 18.96 -2.20 5.08
CA VAL A 115 19.74 -3.43 5.28
C VAL A 115 20.01 -3.68 6.78
N SER A 116 20.33 -2.62 7.52
CA SER A 116 20.55 -2.69 8.98
C SER A 116 19.25 -3.01 9.73
N ALA A 117 18.13 -2.39 9.34
CA ALA A 117 16.80 -2.67 9.91
C ALA A 117 16.39 -4.13 9.69
N VAL A 118 16.52 -4.65 8.47
CA VAL A 118 16.19 -6.06 8.15
C VAL A 118 17.06 -7.02 8.97
N ARG A 119 18.34 -6.72 9.17
CA ARG A 119 19.21 -7.52 10.03
C ARG A 119 18.75 -7.50 11.49
N LYS A 120 18.36 -6.34 12.02
CA LYS A 120 17.79 -6.19 13.36
C LYS A 120 16.51 -7.01 13.52
N PHE A 121 15.58 -6.93 12.56
CA PHE A 121 14.35 -7.71 12.56
C PHE A 121 14.60 -9.21 12.65
N ALA A 122 15.56 -9.70 11.85
CA ALA A 122 15.92 -11.13 11.84
C ALA A 122 16.64 -11.59 13.12
N GLN A 123 17.57 -10.80 13.63
CA GLN A 123 18.47 -11.25 14.71
C GLN A 123 17.95 -10.91 16.10
N GLN A 124 17.38 -9.73 16.28
CA GLN A 124 16.98 -9.20 17.59
C GLN A 124 15.49 -9.34 17.84
N ASP A 125 14.67 -8.81 16.91
CA ASP A 125 13.22 -8.75 17.10
C ASP A 125 12.55 -10.10 16.83
N LYS A 126 13.18 -10.99 16.03
CA LYS A 126 12.67 -12.33 15.67
C LYS A 126 11.29 -12.26 15.06
N VAL A 127 11.15 -11.46 14.02
CA VAL A 127 9.88 -11.23 13.34
C VAL A 127 9.42 -12.44 12.52
N ASP A 128 8.12 -12.58 12.34
CA ASP A 128 7.50 -13.64 11.54
C ASP A 128 7.45 -13.29 10.05
N MET A 129 7.45 -11.98 9.72
CA MET A 129 7.44 -11.45 8.36
C MET A 129 8.08 -10.06 8.30
N ILE A 130 8.51 -9.65 7.10
CA ILE A 130 9.16 -8.34 6.88
C ILE A 130 8.41 -7.56 5.79
N ALA A 131 8.37 -6.24 5.93
CA ALA A 131 8.07 -5.30 4.87
C ALA A 131 9.31 -4.46 4.55
N THR A 132 9.69 -4.38 3.27
CA THR A 132 10.72 -3.47 2.77
C THR A 132 10.07 -2.46 1.82
N TRP A 133 10.68 -1.28 1.64
CA TRP A 133 9.95 -0.19 0.99
C TRP A 133 10.36 0.05 -0.46
N SER A 134 11.55 0.56 -0.73
CA SER A 134 11.96 0.91 -2.10
C SER A 134 12.57 -0.27 -2.86
N ALA A 135 12.66 -0.16 -4.19
CA ALA A 135 13.31 -1.16 -5.03
C ALA A 135 14.77 -1.41 -4.60
N GLY A 136 15.53 -0.34 -4.38
CA GLY A 136 16.92 -0.44 -3.93
C GLY A 136 17.07 -1.08 -2.56
N GLU A 137 16.18 -0.74 -1.62
CA GLU A 137 16.17 -1.33 -0.28
C GLU A 137 15.84 -2.83 -0.33
N GLY A 138 14.77 -3.22 -1.04
CA GLY A 138 14.37 -4.61 -1.20
C GLY A 138 15.47 -5.47 -1.84
N MET A 139 16.01 -5.03 -2.96
CA MET A 139 17.09 -5.77 -3.66
C MET A 139 18.33 -5.97 -2.79
N ASN A 140 18.74 -4.95 -2.04
CA ASN A 140 19.92 -5.05 -1.17
C ASN A 140 19.66 -5.80 0.14
N ALA A 141 18.42 -5.87 0.62
CA ALA A 141 18.04 -6.66 1.78
C ALA A 141 17.85 -8.16 1.46
N LYS A 142 17.58 -8.52 0.20
CA LYS A 142 17.29 -9.88 -0.28
C LYS A 142 18.29 -10.94 0.21
N PRO A 143 19.63 -10.73 0.21
CA PRO A 143 20.57 -11.72 0.73
C PRO A 143 20.40 -12.02 2.23
N ILE A 144 19.99 -11.03 3.03
CA ILE A 144 19.73 -11.21 4.46
C ILE A 144 18.41 -11.94 4.65
N ILE A 145 17.37 -11.54 3.95
CA ILE A 145 16.05 -12.17 3.94
C ILE A 145 16.20 -13.67 3.62
N LYS A 146 16.90 -13.99 2.53
CA LYS A 146 17.24 -15.37 2.16
C LYS A 146 17.95 -16.13 3.27
N ARG A 147 19.01 -15.53 3.84
CA ARG A 147 19.83 -16.17 4.90
C ARG A 147 19.01 -16.61 6.10
N TYR A 148 18.01 -15.81 6.49
CA TYR A 148 17.18 -16.08 7.68
C TYR A 148 15.86 -16.77 7.33
N GLY A 149 15.51 -16.93 6.05
CA GLY A 149 14.29 -17.60 5.61
C GLY A 149 13.02 -16.88 6.07
N ILE A 150 13.05 -15.55 6.16
CA ILE A 150 11.90 -14.74 6.61
C ILE A 150 11.20 -14.17 5.38
N PRO A 151 9.91 -14.49 5.12
CA PRO A 151 9.20 -13.94 3.97
C PRO A 151 9.06 -12.42 4.08
N ALA A 152 9.24 -11.74 2.96
CA ALA A 152 9.20 -10.29 2.91
C ALA A 152 8.34 -9.80 1.74
N ILE A 153 7.40 -8.89 2.00
CA ILE A 153 6.70 -8.13 0.96
C ILE A 153 7.45 -6.82 0.75
N ASN A 154 7.76 -6.51 -0.51
CA ASN A 154 8.33 -5.21 -0.87
C ASN A 154 7.23 -4.29 -1.40
N TYR A 155 7.13 -3.08 -0.84
CA TYR A 155 6.15 -2.09 -1.30
C TYR A 155 6.41 -1.63 -2.73
N SER A 156 7.68 -1.37 -3.10
CA SER A 156 8.01 -1.13 -4.50
C SER A 156 7.89 -2.41 -5.31
N THR A 157 7.16 -2.37 -6.41
CA THR A 157 6.93 -3.52 -7.26
C THR A 157 7.91 -3.65 -8.43
N ALA A 158 9.17 -3.22 -8.23
CA ALA A 158 10.22 -3.40 -9.21
C ALA A 158 10.44 -4.90 -9.51
N TRP A 159 10.36 -5.28 -10.79
CA TRP A 159 10.43 -6.68 -11.22
C TRP A 159 11.79 -7.33 -10.91
N GLU A 160 12.84 -6.52 -10.81
CA GLU A 160 14.21 -6.94 -10.46
C GLU A 160 14.27 -7.59 -9.06
N ILE A 161 13.32 -7.26 -8.18
CA ILE A 161 13.19 -7.90 -6.86
C ILE A 161 12.91 -9.40 -7.01
N LEU A 162 12.16 -9.78 -8.06
CA LEU A 162 11.82 -11.17 -8.37
C LEU A 162 12.77 -11.83 -9.35
N GLU A 163 13.88 -11.18 -9.76
CA GLU A 163 14.91 -11.89 -10.54
C GLU A 163 15.45 -13.10 -9.77
N PRO A 164 15.61 -14.25 -10.45
CA PRO A 164 16.06 -15.48 -9.80
C PRO A 164 17.42 -15.34 -9.10
N PRO A 165 17.57 -15.97 -7.94
CA PRO A 165 16.55 -16.74 -7.22
C PRO A 165 15.52 -15.82 -6.53
N ILE A 166 14.22 -16.15 -6.65
CA ILE A 166 13.13 -15.35 -6.08
C ILE A 166 13.21 -15.33 -4.55
N ASP A 167 13.60 -16.46 -3.99
CA ASP A 167 13.75 -16.70 -2.54
C ASP A 167 12.45 -16.36 -1.76
N PHE A 168 12.56 -15.50 -0.73
CA PHE A 168 11.49 -15.15 0.19
C PHE A 168 10.91 -13.74 -0.10
N MET A 169 11.13 -13.19 -1.30
CA MET A 169 10.63 -11.87 -1.68
C MET A 169 9.30 -11.97 -2.42
N TYR A 170 8.34 -11.13 -2.05
CA TYR A 170 7.00 -11.07 -2.61
C TYR A 170 6.66 -9.64 -3.03
N LEU A 171 5.84 -9.50 -4.08
CA LEU A 171 5.21 -8.23 -4.47
C LEU A 171 3.72 -8.28 -4.10
N PRO A 172 3.12 -7.18 -3.63
CA PRO A 172 1.71 -7.18 -3.21
C PRO A 172 0.73 -7.25 -4.38
N PHE A 173 1.15 -6.82 -5.56
CA PHE A 173 0.42 -6.87 -6.83
C PHE A 173 1.42 -6.86 -8.00
N GLY A 174 0.92 -6.70 -9.25
CA GLY A 174 1.74 -6.76 -10.47
C GLY A 174 2.93 -5.80 -10.46
N SER A 175 4.01 -6.22 -11.11
CA SER A 175 5.26 -5.45 -11.15
C SER A 175 5.16 -4.24 -12.08
N TYR A 176 6.06 -3.25 -11.91
CA TYR A 176 6.21 -2.11 -12.82
C TYR A 176 6.41 -2.50 -14.29
N ARG A 177 6.88 -3.72 -14.58
CA ARG A 177 6.88 -4.27 -15.94
C ARG A 177 5.47 -4.34 -16.51
N LEU A 178 4.50 -4.80 -15.72
CA LEU A 178 3.11 -4.88 -16.13
C LEU A 178 2.45 -3.50 -16.22
N ASP A 179 2.88 -2.56 -15.38
CA ASP A 179 2.46 -1.16 -15.48
C ASP A 179 2.91 -0.55 -16.81
N CYS A 180 4.18 -0.83 -17.24
CA CYS A 180 4.66 -0.41 -18.56
C CYS A 180 3.78 -0.95 -19.67
N TYR A 181 3.43 -2.24 -19.62
CA TYR A 181 2.57 -2.86 -20.62
C TYR A 181 1.19 -2.20 -20.65
N ALA A 182 0.58 -1.99 -19.47
CA ALA A 182 -0.72 -1.32 -19.37
C ALA A 182 -0.70 0.11 -19.93
N ILE A 183 0.33 0.88 -19.63
CA ILE A 183 0.51 2.25 -20.12
C ILE A 183 0.69 2.27 -21.64
N LEU A 184 1.54 1.41 -22.18
CA LEU A 184 1.80 1.37 -23.64
C LEU A 184 0.60 0.83 -24.43
N ASP A 185 -0.12 -0.16 -23.90
CA ASP A 185 -1.39 -0.62 -24.45
C ASP A 185 -2.43 0.51 -24.49
N TYR A 186 -2.50 1.30 -23.41
CA TYR A 186 -3.39 2.46 -23.36
C TYR A 186 -2.99 3.53 -24.39
N VAL A 187 -1.72 3.88 -24.44
CA VAL A 187 -1.19 4.83 -25.47
C VAL A 187 -1.60 4.38 -26.86
N LYS A 188 -1.38 3.11 -27.18
CA LYS A 188 -1.76 2.54 -28.48
C LYS A 188 -3.26 2.61 -28.74
N ALA A 189 -4.08 2.39 -27.71
CA ALA A 189 -5.54 2.39 -27.85
C ALA A 189 -6.14 3.79 -28.05
N VAL A 190 -5.53 4.83 -27.47
CA VAL A 190 -6.06 6.23 -27.55
C VAL A 190 -5.39 7.07 -28.62
N HIS A 191 -4.24 6.68 -29.15
CA HIS A 191 -3.54 7.41 -30.18
C HIS A 191 -4.35 7.44 -31.49
N LYS A 192 -4.48 8.63 -32.06
CA LYS A 192 -5.32 8.84 -33.27
C LYS A 192 -4.49 9.09 -34.53
N GLY A 193 -3.18 9.12 -34.45
CA GLY A 193 -2.27 9.34 -35.56
C GLY A 193 -2.12 8.12 -36.47
N GLY A 194 -1.63 8.33 -37.69
CA GLY A 194 -1.22 7.24 -38.61
C GLY A 194 0.18 6.71 -38.31
N GLU A 195 1.05 7.53 -37.72
CA GLU A 195 2.38 7.18 -37.30
C GLU A 195 2.36 6.52 -35.90
N PRO A 196 3.41 5.77 -35.50
CA PRO A 196 3.53 5.24 -34.15
C PRO A 196 3.50 6.37 -33.12
N PRO A 197 2.79 6.19 -31.98
CA PRO A 197 2.79 7.19 -30.91
C PRO A 197 4.19 7.33 -30.31
N LYS A 198 4.62 8.58 -30.06
CA LYS A 198 5.94 8.92 -29.53
C LYS A 198 5.89 9.11 -28.02
N VAL A 199 6.54 8.22 -27.29
CA VAL A 199 6.59 8.23 -25.83
C VAL A 199 7.99 8.61 -25.35
N GLY A 200 8.05 9.61 -24.45
CA GLY A 200 9.26 9.90 -23.68
C GLY A 200 9.15 9.32 -22.28
N LEU A 201 10.23 8.78 -21.74
CA LEU A 201 10.29 8.36 -20.32
C LEU A 201 10.95 9.48 -19.52
N LEU A 202 10.37 9.83 -18.37
CA LEU A 202 10.92 10.80 -17.41
C LEU A 202 11.02 10.12 -16.06
N THR A 203 12.24 9.92 -15.55
CA THR A 203 12.45 9.03 -14.40
C THR A 203 13.52 9.53 -13.44
N TYR A 204 13.52 8.99 -12.22
CA TYR A 204 14.69 9.12 -11.36
C TYR A 204 15.85 8.23 -11.84
N ASN A 205 17.08 8.68 -11.60
CA ASN A 205 18.31 7.93 -11.89
C ASN A 205 18.66 6.91 -10.79
N ASN A 206 17.66 6.25 -10.24
CA ASN A 206 17.81 5.21 -9.20
C ASN A 206 17.08 3.91 -9.61
N ALA A 207 17.14 2.87 -8.78
CA ALA A 207 16.55 1.58 -9.09
C ALA A 207 15.03 1.68 -9.35
N TYR A 208 14.30 2.50 -8.57
CA TYR A 208 12.87 2.73 -8.77
C TYR A 208 12.58 3.36 -10.15
N GLY A 209 13.25 4.48 -10.50
CA GLY A 209 13.04 5.15 -11.79
C GLY A 209 13.40 4.26 -12.98
N ARG A 210 14.52 3.52 -12.87
CA ARG A 210 15.04 2.67 -13.95
C ARG A 210 14.27 1.37 -14.16
N SER A 211 13.44 0.96 -13.21
CA SER A 211 12.66 -0.29 -13.31
C SER A 211 11.72 -0.34 -14.52
N ILE A 212 11.36 0.82 -15.09
CA ILE A 212 10.49 0.89 -16.28
C ILE A 212 11.26 0.98 -17.61
N HIS A 213 12.58 1.22 -17.62
CA HIS A 213 13.31 1.47 -18.87
C HIS A 213 13.30 0.26 -19.80
N LYS A 214 13.87 -0.84 -19.35
CA LYS A 214 13.96 -2.07 -20.14
C LYS A 214 12.58 -2.60 -20.55
N PRO A 215 11.60 -2.76 -19.63
CA PRO A 215 10.29 -3.24 -20.01
C PRO A 215 9.58 -2.34 -21.05
N SER A 216 9.67 -1.01 -20.89
CA SER A 216 9.06 -0.08 -21.84
C SER A 216 9.68 -0.16 -23.21
N VAL A 217 11.03 -0.21 -23.32
CA VAL A 217 11.74 -0.28 -24.61
C VAL A 217 11.49 -1.60 -25.32
N GLU A 218 11.43 -2.72 -24.58
CA GLU A 218 11.17 -4.04 -25.16
C GLU A 218 9.72 -4.14 -25.65
N TYR A 219 8.75 -3.82 -24.80
CA TYR A 219 7.33 -3.97 -25.12
C TYR A 219 6.84 -2.93 -26.16
N ALA A 220 7.40 -1.72 -26.18
CA ALA A 220 7.07 -0.72 -27.19
C ALA A 220 7.24 -1.23 -28.63
N LYS A 221 8.28 -2.04 -28.88
CA LYS A 221 8.51 -2.68 -30.18
C LYS A 221 7.41 -3.66 -30.55
N GLU A 222 6.89 -4.40 -29.57
CA GLU A 222 5.83 -5.40 -29.82
C GLU A 222 4.49 -4.73 -30.17
N VAL A 223 4.21 -3.56 -29.55
CA VAL A 223 2.94 -2.85 -29.75
C VAL A 223 3.01 -1.69 -30.75
N ASN A 224 4.16 -1.52 -31.43
CA ASN A 224 4.42 -0.44 -32.39
C ASN A 224 4.22 0.96 -31.76
N VAL A 225 5.00 1.22 -30.71
CA VAL A 225 5.13 2.51 -30.01
C VAL A 225 6.60 2.92 -30.06
N ASP A 226 6.91 4.19 -30.29
CA ASP A 226 8.26 4.72 -30.33
C ASP A 226 8.65 5.31 -28.97
N ILE A 227 9.65 4.71 -28.29
CA ILE A 227 10.30 5.36 -27.15
C ILE A 227 11.36 6.31 -27.70
N VAL A 228 11.03 7.59 -27.78
CA VAL A 228 11.87 8.60 -28.46
C VAL A 228 12.97 9.16 -27.58
N ALA A 229 12.84 9.11 -26.26
CA ALA A 229 13.87 9.54 -25.31
C ALA A 229 13.64 8.93 -23.93
N ILE A 230 14.72 8.79 -23.16
CA ILE A 230 14.72 8.46 -21.74
C ILE A 230 15.52 9.56 -21.04
N GLU A 231 14.84 10.33 -20.19
CA GLU A 231 15.42 11.41 -19.41
C GLU A 231 15.45 11.04 -17.94
N GLU A 232 16.62 11.18 -17.33
CA GLU A 232 16.85 10.83 -15.93
C GLU A 232 17.38 12.02 -15.14
N PHE A 233 16.98 12.10 -13.86
CA PHE A 233 17.51 13.08 -12.92
C PHE A 233 17.55 12.53 -11.47
N PRO A 234 18.39 13.10 -10.58
CA PRO A 234 18.44 12.71 -9.18
C PRO A 234 17.14 13.00 -8.42
N PRO A 235 16.71 12.17 -7.45
CA PRO A 235 15.47 12.37 -6.68
C PRO A 235 15.34 13.72 -5.94
N LYS A 236 16.46 14.43 -5.73
CA LYS A 236 16.48 15.76 -5.08
C LYS A 236 16.37 16.93 -6.06
N THR A 237 16.24 16.66 -7.34
CA THR A 237 16.11 17.71 -8.38
C THR A 237 14.77 18.42 -8.21
N VAL A 238 14.81 19.75 -8.16
CA VAL A 238 13.63 20.60 -7.98
C VAL A 238 13.06 21.07 -9.31
N ASP A 239 13.88 21.27 -10.31
CA ASP A 239 13.50 21.77 -11.63
C ASP A 239 13.96 20.79 -12.72
N VAL A 240 13.01 20.34 -13.55
CA VAL A 240 13.23 19.36 -14.62
C VAL A 240 13.00 19.99 -16.02
N THR A 241 13.16 21.30 -16.14
CA THR A 241 12.92 22.01 -17.40
C THR A 241 13.84 21.54 -18.51
N THR A 242 15.08 21.20 -18.21
CA THR A 242 16.04 20.71 -19.19
C THR A 242 15.62 19.35 -19.74
N GLU A 243 15.22 18.43 -18.89
CA GLU A 243 14.72 17.10 -19.27
C GLU A 243 13.45 17.21 -20.10
N MET A 244 12.50 18.05 -19.66
CA MET A 244 11.24 18.31 -20.39
C MET A 244 11.48 18.97 -21.75
N LEU A 245 12.47 19.87 -21.87
CA LEU A 245 12.85 20.47 -23.15
C LEU A 245 13.38 19.40 -24.13
N ARG A 246 14.25 18.51 -23.66
CA ARG A 246 14.78 17.42 -24.49
C ARG A 246 13.67 16.47 -24.98
N LEU A 247 12.69 16.14 -24.10
CA LEU A 247 11.52 15.36 -24.49
C LEU A 247 10.68 16.07 -25.57
N LYS A 248 10.46 17.38 -25.41
CA LYS A 248 9.77 18.21 -26.41
C LYS A 248 10.51 18.21 -27.75
N GLU A 249 11.83 18.43 -27.75
CA GLU A 249 12.66 18.45 -28.96
C GLU A 249 12.67 17.09 -29.70
N LYS A 250 12.53 15.97 -28.95
CA LYS A 250 12.36 14.63 -29.52
C LYS A 250 10.94 14.36 -30.01
N GLY A 251 10.02 15.30 -29.82
CA GLY A 251 8.63 15.20 -30.28
C GLY A 251 7.81 14.19 -29.48
N ALA A 252 8.13 13.96 -28.21
CA ALA A 252 7.32 13.09 -27.38
C ALA A 252 5.89 13.66 -27.22
N GLU A 253 4.88 12.88 -27.59
CA GLU A 253 3.46 13.22 -27.48
C GLU A 253 2.90 12.77 -26.11
N TYR A 254 3.53 11.76 -25.55
CA TYR A 254 3.22 11.13 -24.26
C TYR A 254 4.47 11.15 -23.40
N VAL A 255 4.32 11.50 -22.11
CA VAL A 255 5.43 11.45 -21.14
C VAL A 255 5.09 10.47 -20.04
N PHE A 256 5.70 9.29 -20.07
CA PHE A 256 5.54 8.29 -19.04
C PHE A 256 6.56 8.53 -17.91
N MET A 257 6.03 8.71 -16.70
CA MET A 257 6.78 9.13 -15.52
C MET A 257 6.85 8.02 -14.47
N GLN A 258 8.07 7.67 -14.06
CA GLN A 258 8.32 6.86 -12.87
C GLN A 258 8.95 7.77 -11.81
N LEU A 259 8.09 8.58 -11.20
CA LEU A 259 8.44 9.69 -10.31
C LEU A 259 7.51 9.71 -9.10
N LEU A 260 7.98 10.30 -8.02
CA LEU A 260 7.14 10.65 -6.87
C LEU A 260 6.44 12.00 -7.11
N PRO A 261 5.33 12.28 -6.41
CA PRO A 261 4.42 13.40 -6.67
C PRO A 261 5.07 14.77 -6.86
N ALA A 262 6.02 15.15 -6.00
CA ALA A 262 6.66 16.47 -6.09
C ALA A 262 7.42 16.69 -7.42
N ALA A 263 8.06 15.66 -7.97
CA ALA A 263 8.74 15.72 -9.25
C ALA A 263 7.75 15.78 -10.43
N ILE A 264 6.60 15.13 -10.31
CA ILE A 264 5.53 15.22 -11.31
C ILE A 264 4.98 16.65 -11.39
N ILE A 265 4.77 17.31 -10.26
CA ILE A 265 4.39 18.72 -10.21
C ILE A 265 5.48 19.61 -10.85
N SER A 266 6.76 19.31 -10.64
CA SER A 266 7.86 19.99 -11.33
C SER A 266 7.81 19.79 -12.83
N ALA A 267 7.51 18.57 -13.30
CA ALA A 267 7.34 18.29 -14.74
C ALA A 267 6.17 19.09 -15.34
N PHE A 268 5.03 19.20 -14.65
CA PHE A 268 3.89 20.03 -15.10
C PHE A 268 4.24 21.50 -15.21
N LYS A 269 4.91 22.07 -14.19
CA LYS A 269 5.40 23.46 -14.23
C LYS A 269 6.38 23.70 -15.36
N SER A 270 7.28 22.76 -15.60
CA SER A 270 8.27 22.84 -16.68
C SER A 270 7.60 22.77 -18.05
N ALA A 271 6.62 21.88 -18.24
CA ALA A 271 5.83 21.78 -19.45
C ALA A 271 5.08 23.09 -19.75
N ASP A 272 4.41 23.67 -18.76
CA ASP A 272 3.70 24.96 -18.91
C ASP A 272 4.66 26.09 -19.32
N ARG A 273 5.85 26.20 -18.70
CA ARG A 273 6.88 27.18 -19.08
C ARG A 273 7.37 27.02 -20.52
N LEU A 274 7.45 25.80 -20.98
CA LEU A 274 7.92 25.46 -22.33
C LEU A 274 6.82 25.55 -23.41
N GLY A 275 5.56 25.79 -23.03
CA GLY A 275 4.43 25.66 -23.96
C GLY A 275 4.39 24.25 -24.57
N TYR A 276 4.60 23.22 -23.75
CA TYR A 276 4.61 21.81 -24.13
C TYR A 276 3.47 21.10 -23.39
N ASP A 277 2.56 20.49 -24.13
CA ASP A 277 1.35 19.90 -23.59
C ASP A 277 1.23 18.41 -23.98
N PRO A 278 2.10 17.54 -23.48
CA PRO A 278 1.99 16.09 -23.68
C PRO A 278 0.90 15.50 -22.79
N LEU A 279 0.39 14.32 -23.15
CA LEU A 279 -0.37 13.53 -22.20
C LEU A 279 0.61 12.89 -21.19
N PHE A 280 0.47 13.24 -19.93
CA PHE A 280 1.27 12.66 -18.86
C PHE A 280 0.69 11.33 -18.41
N LEU A 281 1.55 10.36 -18.25
CA LEU A 281 1.23 9.00 -17.84
C LEU A 281 2.04 8.65 -16.60
N GLY A 282 1.42 7.98 -15.64
CA GLY A 282 2.07 7.59 -14.40
C GLY A 282 1.63 6.22 -13.93
N THR A 283 2.31 5.72 -12.93
CA THR A 283 1.92 4.54 -12.17
C THR A 283 1.14 4.96 -10.92
N TRP A 284 0.55 4.02 -10.22
CA TRP A 284 -0.18 4.24 -8.97
C TRP A 284 0.62 5.00 -7.89
N THR A 285 1.94 5.10 -8.04
CA THR A 285 2.84 5.87 -7.17
C THR A 285 2.85 7.38 -7.46
N SER A 286 2.09 7.84 -8.44
CA SER A 286 2.16 9.22 -8.96
C SER A 286 1.45 10.26 -8.10
N THR A 287 0.64 9.85 -7.13
CA THR A 287 -0.19 10.75 -6.34
C THR A 287 -0.05 10.50 -4.84
N ASP A 288 -0.21 11.55 -4.05
CA ASP A 288 -0.33 11.57 -2.60
C ASP A 288 -1.10 12.83 -2.16
N PRO A 289 -1.44 13.03 -0.89
CA PRO A 289 -2.16 14.23 -0.46
C PRO A 289 -1.44 15.54 -0.76
N ASP A 290 -0.11 15.55 -0.75
CA ASP A 290 0.67 16.75 -1.07
C ASP A 290 0.67 17.03 -2.58
N PHE A 291 0.54 16.01 -3.44
CA PHE A 291 0.37 16.18 -4.88
C PHE A 291 -0.83 17.08 -5.20
N PHE A 292 -1.98 16.82 -4.61
CA PHE A 292 -3.20 17.60 -4.86
C PHE A 292 -3.09 19.04 -4.33
N LYS A 293 -2.43 19.23 -3.19
CA LYS A 293 -2.18 20.58 -2.63
C LYS A 293 -1.22 21.38 -3.51
N MET A 294 -0.09 20.78 -3.91
CA MET A 294 0.94 21.43 -4.73
C MET A 294 0.51 21.61 -6.19
N GLY A 295 -0.34 20.69 -6.67
CA GLY A 295 -0.77 20.60 -8.06
C GLY A 295 -2.00 21.41 -8.40
N LYS A 296 -2.59 22.15 -7.45
CA LYS A 296 -3.78 22.96 -7.68
C LYS A 296 -3.59 23.92 -8.87
N GLY A 297 -4.48 23.84 -9.86
CA GLY A 297 -4.39 24.58 -11.12
C GLY A 297 -3.37 24.03 -12.13
N LEU A 298 -2.62 22.95 -11.78
CA LEU A 298 -1.62 22.33 -12.65
C LEU A 298 -2.04 20.94 -13.14
N ILE A 299 -2.77 20.19 -12.30
CA ILE A 299 -3.17 18.80 -12.62
C ILE A 299 -4.10 18.79 -13.82
N ARG A 300 -5.14 19.61 -13.82
CA ARG A 300 -6.15 19.64 -14.89
C ARG A 300 -6.58 18.19 -15.23
N ASP A 301 -6.74 17.86 -16.51
CA ASP A 301 -7.08 16.51 -16.96
C ASP A 301 -5.90 15.79 -17.63
N ARG A 302 -4.66 16.23 -17.38
CA ARG A 302 -3.50 15.79 -18.14
C ARG A 302 -2.77 14.56 -17.59
N LEU A 303 -3.08 14.10 -16.37
CA LEU A 303 -2.49 12.89 -15.81
C LEU A 303 -3.41 11.70 -15.93
N LYS A 304 -2.96 10.67 -16.64
CA LYS A 304 -3.55 9.34 -16.62
C LYS A 304 -2.62 8.39 -15.88
N MET A 305 -3.18 7.53 -15.09
CA MET A 305 -2.42 6.69 -14.18
C MET A 305 -2.85 5.23 -14.30
N GLN A 306 -1.89 4.34 -14.39
CA GLN A 306 -2.17 2.93 -14.16
C GLN A 306 -2.47 2.71 -12.67
N PHE A 307 -3.52 1.97 -12.36
CA PHE A 307 -3.92 1.64 -11.01
C PHE A 307 -4.32 0.16 -10.88
N PRO A 308 -3.72 -0.60 -9.93
CA PRO A 308 -3.93 -2.04 -9.83
C PRO A 308 -5.09 -2.43 -8.92
N GLY A 309 -5.83 -1.49 -8.34
CA GLY A 309 -6.74 -1.79 -7.25
C GLY A 309 -8.14 -1.20 -7.35
N GLY A 310 -8.94 -1.46 -6.31
CA GLY A 310 -10.27 -0.90 -6.12
C GLY A 310 -10.22 0.56 -5.69
N LEU A 311 -11.10 1.36 -6.29
CA LEU A 311 -11.31 2.77 -5.98
C LEU A 311 -12.61 2.95 -5.18
N PRO A 312 -12.80 4.06 -4.45
CA PRO A 312 -14.05 4.33 -3.73
C PRO A 312 -15.31 4.19 -4.58
N VAL A 313 -15.23 4.57 -5.86
CA VAL A 313 -16.35 4.47 -6.82
C VAL A 313 -16.80 3.03 -7.10
N ASP A 314 -15.95 2.04 -6.86
CA ASP A 314 -16.28 0.64 -7.11
C ASP A 314 -17.19 0.03 -6.04
N GLY A 315 -17.18 0.58 -4.81
CA GLY A 315 -18.06 0.15 -3.72
C GLY A 315 -17.91 -1.32 -3.32
N THR A 316 -16.78 -1.95 -3.63
CA THR A 316 -16.54 -3.39 -3.35
C THR A 316 -16.33 -3.63 -1.85
N PRO A 317 -16.52 -4.87 -1.34
CA PRO A 317 -16.33 -5.17 0.09
C PRO A 317 -14.94 -4.77 0.62
N GLY A 318 -13.88 -4.99 -0.15
CA GLY A 318 -12.52 -4.60 0.25
C GLY A 318 -12.31 -3.10 0.29
N VAL A 319 -12.89 -2.36 -0.67
CA VAL A 319 -12.90 -0.89 -0.65
C VAL A 319 -13.70 -0.38 0.55
N LYS A 320 -14.80 -1.04 0.91
CA LYS A 320 -15.55 -0.67 2.11
C LYS A 320 -14.72 -0.85 3.39
N ILE A 321 -13.93 -1.92 3.50
CA ILE A 321 -12.99 -2.06 4.63
C ILE A 321 -12.02 -0.87 4.67
N LEU A 322 -11.45 -0.49 3.53
CA LEU A 322 -10.56 0.67 3.44
C LEU A 322 -11.22 1.96 3.93
N THR A 323 -12.46 2.24 3.50
CA THR A 323 -13.20 3.44 3.93
C THR A 323 -13.55 3.40 5.41
N ASP A 324 -13.99 2.25 5.92
CA ASP A 324 -14.31 2.05 7.34
C ASP A 324 -13.08 2.28 8.25
N LEU A 325 -11.86 1.96 7.75
CA LEU A 325 -10.61 2.20 8.49
C LEU A 325 -10.32 3.69 8.66
N TRP A 326 -10.35 4.48 7.59
CA TRP A 326 -10.06 5.91 7.73
C TRP A 326 -11.15 6.65 8.48
N GLU A 327 -12.43 6.27 8.33
CA GLU A 327 -13.53 6.84 9.13
C GLU A 327 -13.39 6.50 10.62
N ARG A 328 -12.94 5.28 10.94
CA ARG A 328 -12.77 4.82 12.31
C ARG A 328 -11.60 5.47 13.02
N TYR A 329 -10.46 5.60 12.34
CA TYR A 329 -9.21 6.00 12.96
C TYR A 329 -8.81 7.45 12.66
N GLY A 330 -9.42 8.08 11.66
CA GLY A 330 -9.19 9.49 11.32
C GLY A 330 -7.76 9.77 10.86
N THR A 331 -7.08 8.77 10.28
CA THR A 331 -5.66 8.87 9.88
C THR A 331 -5.47 9.51 8.51
N VAL A 332 -6.48 9.45 7.66
CA VAL A 332 -6.56 10.10 6.35
C VAL A 332 -7.95 10.69 6.16
N ASP A 333 -8.03 11.78 5.40
CA ASP A 333 -9.28 12.52 5.17
C ASP A 333 -10.05 12.02 3.92
N SER A 334 -9.35 11.32 3.01
CA SER A 334 -9.88 10.84 1.74
C SER A 334 -9.07 9.67 1.21
N PHE A 335 -9.47 9.13 0.06
CA PHE A 335 -8.72 8.09 -0.61
C PHE A 335 -7.29 8.56 -0.94
N ASP A 336 -6.34 7.75 -0.52
CA ASP A 336 -4.91 7.93 -0.76
C ASP A 336 -4.28 6.62 -1.22
N THR A 337 -3.48 6.67 -2.30
CA THR A 337 -2.91 5.47 -2.92
C THR A 337 -1.84 4.81 -2.06
N ALA A 338 -1.08 5.58 -1.27
CA ALA A 338 -0.09 5.03 -0.35
C ALA A 338 -0.77 4.40 0.88
N TYR A 339 -1.80 5.05 1.44
CA TYR A 339 -2.59 4.46 2.52
C TYR A 339 -3.27 3.16 2.06
N TRP A 340 -3.87 3.16 0.85
CA TRP A 340 -4.45 1.99 0.22
C TRP A 340 -3.45 0.84 0.15
N GLU A 341 -2.24 1.09 -0.32
CA GLU A 341 -1.21 0.05 -0.42
C GLU A 341 -0.79 -0.47 0.96
N GLY A 342 -0.68 0.41 1.95
CA GLY A 342 -0.43 0.01 3.34
C GLY A 342 -1.44 -0.99 3.86
N VAL A 343 -2.73 -0.75 3.58
CA VAL A 343 -3.83 -1.67 3.92
C VAL A 343 -3.73 -2.98 3.14
N VAL A 344 -3.48 -2.92 1.82
CA VAL A 344 -3.33 -4.13 0.98
C VAL A 344 -2.22 -5.04 1.48
N VAL A 345 -1.04 -4.50 1.74
CA VAL A 345 0.10 -5.27 2.26
C VAL A 345 -0.25 -5.92 3.60
N ALA A 346 -0.88 -5.17 4.50
CA ALA A 346 -1.30 -5.68 5.81
C ALA A 346 -2.37 -6.78 5.69
N MET A 347 -3.31 -6.66 4.74
CA MET A 347 -4.32 -7.70 4.47
C MET A 347 -3.69 -8.99 3.93
N ILE A 348 -2.72 -8.89 3.03
CA ILE A 348 -1.97 -10.04 2.50
C ILE A 348 -1.23 -10.74 3.64
N MET A 349 -0.58 -9.99 4.53
CA MET A 349 0.12 -10.54 5.69
C MET A 349 -0.82 -11.25 6.66
N GLU A 350 -1.95 -10.62 7.03
CA GLU A 350 -2.97 -11.28 7.88
C GLU A 350 -3.45 -12.58 7.26
N ARG A 351 -3.78 -12.59 5.95
CA ARG A 351 -4.23 -13.79 5.25
C ARG A 351 -3.17 -14.90 5.28
N ALA A 352 -1.89 -14.55 5.13
CA ALA A 352 -0.79 -15.49 5.22
C ALA A 352 -0.67 -16.08 6.64
N PHE A 353 -0.81 -15.27 7.69
CA PHE A 353 -0.78 -15.74 9.07
C PHE A 353 -1.97 -16.67 9.39
N ILE A 354 -3.19 -16.32 8.96
CA ILE A 354 -4.37 -17.17 9.12
C ILE A 354 -4.11 -18.53 8.46
N ARG A 355 -3.69 -18.54 7.19
CA ARG A 355 -3.45 -19.77 6.43
C ARG A 355 -2.30 -20.61 7.00
N ALA A 356 -1.23 -19.96 7.49
CA ALA A 356 -0.12 -20.65 8.16
C ALA A 356 -0.62 -21.40 9.40
N HIS A 357 -1.47 -20.75 10.21
CA HIS A 357 -2.07 -21.37 11.39
C HIS A 357 -3.03 -22.52 11.01
N GLU A 358 -3.92 -22.30 10.05
CA GLU A 358 -4.88 -23.32 9.58
C GLU A 358 -4.19 -24.59 9.07
N LYS A 359 -3.10 -24.42 8.31
CA LYS A 359 -2.37 -25.57 7.73
C LYS A 359 -1.46 -26.30 8.71
N THR A 360 -0.85 -25.60 9.66
CA THR A 360 0.24 -26.14 10.49
C THR A 360 0.02 -26.03 11.98
N GLY A 361 -0.99 -25.30 12.43
CA GLY A 361 -1.20 -24.95 13.84
C GLY A 361 -0.17 -23.93 14.37
N LYS A 362 0.72 -23.41 13.52
CA LYS A 362 1.82 -22.52 13.91
C LYS A 362 1.94 -21.34 12.97
N ILE A 363 2.40 -20.20 13.52
CA ILE A 363 2.78 -19.03 12.74
C ILE A 363 4.27 -18.82 13.00
N THR A 364 5.08 -19.13 12.00
CA THR A 364 6.55 -19.02 11.96
C THR A 364 6.96 -18.56 10.57
N PRO A 365 8.14 -17.97 10.36
CA PRO A 365 8.58 -17.56 9.02
C PRO A 365 8.41 -18.67 7.97
N ALA A 366 8.76 -19.91 8.29
CA ALA A 366 8.64 -21.05 7.37
C ALA A 366 7.19 -21.38 7.02
N SER A 367 6.27 -21.42 8.01
CA SER A 367 4.85 -21.71 7.73
C SER A 367 4.16 -20.55 7.01
N VAL A 368 4.58 -19.31 7.26
CA VAL A 368 4.09 -18.12 6.55
C VAL A 368 4.53 -18.13 5.09
N ASN A 369 5.80 -18.51 4.80
CA ASN A 369 6.27 -18.66 3.42
C ASN A 369 5.48 -19.73 2.66
N GLN A 370 5.28 -20.90 3.27
CA GLN A 370 4.45 -21.96 2.67
C GLN A 370 2.99 -21.53 2.47
N ALA A 371 2.47 -20.70 3.37
CA ALA A 371 1.12 -20.14 3.24
C ALA A 371 1.02 -19.20 2.04
N LEU A 372 1.98 -18.29 1.88
CA LEU A 372 2.05 -17.37 0.73
C LEU A 372 2.14 -18.13 -0.59
N GLU A 373 3.09 -19.07 -0.73
CA GLU A 373 3.27 -19.89 -1.95
C GLU A 373 2.03 -20.74 -2.30
N SER A 374 1.09 -20.87 -1.37
CA SER A 374 -0.17 -21.59 -1.59
C SER A 374 -1.36 -20.70 -1.94
N PHE A 375 -1.15 -19.39 -2.12
CA PHE A 375 -2.21 -18.51 -2.57
C PHE A 375 -2.58 -18.82 -4.02
N ALA A 376 -3.86 -19.08 -4.26
CA ALA A 376 -4.38 -19.45 -5.58
C ALA A 376 -5.68 -18.67 -5.81
N GLY A 377 -5.55 -17.43 -6.30
CA GLY A 377 -6.69 -16.56 -6.51
C GLY A 377 -7.30 -16.04 -5.20
N GLU A 378 -6.47 -15.69 -4.21
CA GLU A 378 -6.96 -15.10 -2.95
C GLU A 378 -7.72 -13.81 -3.22
N ASP A 379 -8.96 -13.77 -2.78
CA ASP A 379 -9.84 -12.61 -2.91
C ASP A 379 -9.70 -11.69 -1.69
N PHE A 380 -9.43 -10.42 -1.96
CA PHE A 380 -9.38 -9.33 -1.00
C PHE A 380 -10.58 -8.39 -1.15
N GLY A 381 -11.72 -8.95 -1.58
CA GLY A 381 -12.98 -8.23 -1.72
C GLY A 381 -12.94 -7.14 -2.80
N GLY A 382 -12.13 -7.29 -3.84
CA GLY A 382 -12.00 -6.30 -4.90
C GLY A 382 -11.18 -5.06 -4.51
N LEU A 383 -10.47 -5.05 -3.35
CA LEU A 383 -9.52 -3.99 -3.02
C LEU A 383 -8.27 -4.05 -3.89
N VAL A 384 -7.86 -5.25 -4.25
CA VAL A 384 -6.80 -5.57 -5.20
C VAL A 384 -7.30 -6.74 -6.04
N PRO A 385 -6.83 -6.95 -7.28
CA PRO A 385 -7.11 -8.18 -8.01
C PRO A 385 -6.68 -9.40 -7.21
N SER A 386 -7.32 -10.54 -7.49
CA SER A 386 -7.02 -11.78 -6.76
C SER A 386 -5.53 -12.11 -6.80
N VAL A 387 -4.97 -12.49 -5.64
CA VAL A 387 -3.54 -12.74 -5.47
C VAL A 387 -3.24 -14.22 -5.62
N THR A 388 -2.29 -14.53 -6.49
CA THR A 388 -1.75 -15.90 -6.66
C THR A 388 -0.23 -15.81 -6.51
N TYR A 389 0.32 -16.70 -5.68
CA TYR A 389 1.75 -16.95 -5.60
C TYR A 389 2.05 -18.43 -5.84
N SER A 390 3.23 -18.72 -6.33
CA SER A 390 3.75 -20.08 -6.45
C SER A 390 5.22 -20.11 -6.06
N GLN A 391 5.83 -21.27 -5.99
CA GLN A 391 7.28 -21.39 -5.73
C GLN A 391 8.15 -20.69 -6.79
N ASP A 392 7.62 -20.54 -8.01
CA ASP A 392 8.36 -19.98 -9.14
C ASP A 392 7.94 -18.55 -9.49
N ASP A 393 6.87 -18.04 -8.87
CA ASP A 393 6.35 -16.68 -9.12
C ASP A 393 5.74 -16.08 -7.85
N HIS A 394 6.34 -14.99 -7.40
CA HIS A 394 5.90 -14.19 -6.25
C HIS A 394 5.34 -12.81 -6.66
N GLY A 395 5.03 -12.62 -7.94
CA GLY A 395 4.27 -11.48 -8.46
C GLY A 395 2.77 -11.72 -8.32
N ALA A 396 2.05 -10.86 -7.58
CA ALA A 396 0.71 -11.22 -7.09
C ALA A 396 -0.44 -11.11 -8.10
N SER A 397 -0.40 -10.20 -9.06
CA SER A 397 -1.53 -9.90 -9.95
C SER A 397 -1.07 -9.48 -11.33
N PHE A 398 -1.88 -9.83 -12.32
CA PHE A 398 -1.61 -9.52 -13.73
C PHE A 398 -2.68 -8.61 -14.34
N THR A 399 -3.53 -7.97 -13.55
CA THR A 399 -4.54 -7.06 -14.07
C THR A 399 -4.30 -5.62 -13.65
N ALA A 400 -4.66 -4.70 -14.53
CA ALA A 400 -4.55 -3.28 -14.33
C ALA A 400 -5.74 -2.56 -14.94
N ARG A 401 -5.94 -1.31 -14.56
CA ARG A 401 -6.80 -0.36 -15.28
C ARG A 401 -6.12 1.00 -15.37
N ILE A 402 -6.58 1.82 -16.30
CA ILE A 402 -6.14 3.21 -16.42
C ILE A 402 -7.22 4.11 -15.82
N VAL A 403 -6.79 5.09 -15.05
CA VAL A 403 -7.65 6.07 -14.40
C VAL A 403 -7.24 7.49 -14.77
N GLN A 404 -8.20 8.39 -14.83
CA GLN A 404 -7.98 9.83 -14.83
C GLN A 404 -7.76 10.30 -13.40
N VAL A 405 -6.72 11.07 -13.16
CA VAL A 405 -6.50 11.77 -11.91
C VAL A 405 -7.08 13.17 -12.02
N ASN A 406 -8.10 13.48 -11.22
CA ASN A 406 -8.72 14.79 -11.17
C ASN A 406 -8.09 15.69 -10.11
N GLU A 407 -8.22 17.00 -10.29
CA GLU A 407 -7.64 17.99 -9.37
C GLU A 407 -8.27 17.98 -7.97
N ASP A 408 -9.52 17.55 -7.87
CA ASP A 408 -10.25 17.40 -6.59
C ASP A 408 -9.87 16.15 -5.79
N GLY A 409 -8.90 15.37 -6.27
CA GLY A 409 -8.45 14.13 -5.63
C GLY A 409 -9.28 12.91 -5.98
N THR A 410 -10.25 13.03 -6.90
CA THR A 410 -11.01 11.88 -7.39
C THR A 410 -10.29 11.16 -8.54
N TYR A 411 -10.57 9.86 -8.67
CA TYR A 411 -10.03 9.00 -9.71
C TYR A 411 -11.17 8.42 -10.52
N VAL A 412 -11.15 8.65 -11.83
CA VAL A 412 -12.19 8.17 -12.75
C VAL A 412 -11.63 7.04 -13.61
N PRO A 413 -12.19 5.82 -13.54
CA PRO A 413 -11.78 4.75 -14.42
C PRO A 413 -11.99 5.10 -15.90
N LEU A 414 -10.93 5.00 -16.69
CA LEU A 414 -10.96 5.15 -18.14
C LEU A 414 -11.04 3.81 -18.86
N THR A 415 -10.70 2.73 -18.19
CA THR A 415 -10.80 1.37 -18.71
C THR A 415 -11.39 0.44 -17.67
N ASN A 416 -11.97 -0.68 -18.11
CA ASN A 416 -12.15 -1.83 -17.22
C ASN A 416 -10.78 -2.38 -16.79
N PHE A 417 -10.75 -3.26 -15.79
CA PHE A 417 -9.56 -4.08 -15.56
C PHE A 417 -9.28 -4.95 -16.79
N PHE A 418 -8.01 -5.07 -17.14
CA PHE A 418 -7.53 -5.87 -18.26
C PHE A 418 -6.18 -6.52 -17.92
N THR A 419 -5.83 -7.59 -18.59
CA THR A 419 -4.51 -8.22 -18.49
C THR A 419 -3.57 -7.59 -19.51
N PRO A 420 -2.58 -6.76 -19.08
CA PRO A 420 -1.66 -6.08 -19.99
C PRO A 420 -0.91 -7.09 -20.89
N GLY A 421 -0.74 -6.74 -22.16
CA GLY A 421 -0.07 -7.58 -23.15
C GLY A 421 -0.85 -8.79 -23.63
N LYS A 422 -2.04 -9.08 -23.08
CA LYS A 422 -2.86 -10.25 -23.44
C LYS A 422 -4.27 -9.90 -23.91
N GLU A 423 -4.84 -8.83 -23.37
CA GLU A 423 -6.22 -8.45 -23.63
C GLU A 423 -6.31 -7.08 -24.31
N LYS A 424 -7.27 -6.93 -25.23
CA LYS A 424 -7.58 -5.61 -25.79
C LYS A 424 -8.19 -4.70 -24.72
N ILE A 425 -7.66 -3.51 -24.59
CA ILE A 425 -8.23 -2.49 -23.71
C ILE A 425 -9.61 -2.08 -24.19
N ARG A 426 -10.56 -2.03 -23.27
CA ARG A 426 -11.87 -1.40 -23.47
C ARG A 426 -11.86 -0.03 -22.80
N ILE A 427 -11.87 1.02 -23.62
CA ILE A 427 -12.01 2.39 -23.15
C ILE A 427 -13.47 2.62 -22.71
N LEU A 428 -13.65 3.14 -21.50
CA LEU A 428 -14.95 3.57 -20.97
C LEU A 428 -15.30 4.95 -21.52
N LYS A 429 -16.58 5.18 -21.78
CA LYS A 429 -17.08 6.47 -22.29
C LYS A 429 -17.53 7.37 -21.17
#